data_dd26f8c80d2c419e5b138e507a072404
#
_entry.id   dd26f8c80d2c419e5b138e507a072404
#
_cell.length_a   1.000
_cell.length_b   1.000
_cell.length_c   1.000
_cell.angle_alpha   90.00
_cell.angle_beta   90.00
_cell.angle_gamma   90.00
#
_symmetry.space_group_name_H-M   'P 1'
#
loop_
_entity.id
_entity.type
_entity.pdbx_description
1 polymer ?
#
loop_
_entity_poly.entity_id
_entity_poly.type
_entity_poly.pdbx_seq_one_letter_code
_entity_poly.pdbx_strand_id
1 'polypeptide(L)'
;MIILMMCLLMPQAKSEGALPTETRSDAETSVRANSINATNEHTDDMHLTEAQYFDALSVLELEEMVQLRKRSGQYDDALRHLTILIKRVDDLDYHYEEALLYELKEDYAQAAQRYEAILTAPELSPVFRRNIQFRYGIVLSDMGLDRDALAVFRTVSRAKDLKSHEKLILEYARGVAYIYAGKTRKGIRKINKTLLKQNSDTGSWIEARARAALVYVLIEESERLTFEKPKKTAQRFQKRSELVGAAEEQIVVMINLGEPEYVLRSLVLLSEAYFQVAEEMRVAPPPPTLNREQQIRFQKKQLERADFIDERGRSYCAKGVGYSDQMGFKGQARLELEVCANEE
;
A
#
# COMPACT_ATOMS: atom_id res chain seq x y z
N MET A 1 25.06 -32.39 15.31
CA MET A 1 23.76 -33.07 15.28
C MET A 1 22.56 -32.13 15.48
N ILE A 2 22.76 -30.88 15.90
CA ILE A 2 21.67 -29.88 16.11
C ILE A 2 21.34 -29.10 14.82
N ILE A 3 22.26 -29.03 13.85
CA ILE A 3 22.08 -28.25 12.59
C ILE A 3 21.21 -28.99 11.56
N LEU A 4 21.04 -30.30 11.65
CA LEU A 4 20.24 -31.09 10.71
C LEU A 4 18.73 -31.05 11.01
N MET A 5 18.33 -30.60 12.21
CA MET A 5 16.92 -30.58 12.62
C MET A 5 16.19 -29.28 12.25
N MET A 6 16.91 -28.22 11.86
CA MET A 6 16.29 -26.95 11.44
C MET A 6 15.75 -26.93 10.00
N CYS A 7 16.04 -27.93 9.19
CA CYS A 7 15.50 -28.01 7.81
C CYS A 7 14.06 -28.58 7.77
N LEU A 8 13.50 -29.06 8.87
CA LEU A 8 12.17 -29.72 8.92
C LEU A 8 11.06 -28.92 9.60
N LEU A 9 11.35 -27.68 10.04
CA LEU A 9 10.37 -26.82 10.71
C LEU A 9 10.03 -25.54 9.95
N MET A 10 10.20 -25.50 8.63
CA MET A 10 9.38 -24.58 7.86
C MET A 10 8.00 -25.21 7.77
N PRO A 11 6.91 -24.53 8.19
CA PRO A 11 5.59 -25.01 7.85
C PRO A 11 5.56 -25.09 6.33
N GLN A 12 5.47 -26.32 5.80
CA GLN A 12 4.99 -26.49 4.44
C GLN A 12 3.61 -25.84 4.47
N ALA A 13 3.51 -24.65 3.88
CA ALA A 13 2.22 -24.10 3.53
C ALA A 13 1.55 -25.20 2.72
N LYS A 14 0.55 -25.83 3.34
CA LYS A 14 -0.34 -26.73 2.63
C LYS A 14 -0.86 -25.93 1.45
N SER A 15 -0.43 -26.31 0.27
CA SER A 15 -1.00 -25.86 -0.99
C SER A 15 -2.36 -26.55 -1.17
N GLU A 16 -3.29 -26.20 -0.32
CA GLU A 16 -4.70 -26.56 -0.42
C GLU A 16 -5.49 -25.32 -0.12
N GLY A 17 -5.56 -24.47 -1.09
CA GLY A 17 -6.41 -23.33 -1.24
C GLY A 17 -6.53 -23.06 -2.72
N ALA A 18 -6.99 -24.07 -3.47
CA ALA A 18 -7.55 -23.84 -4.79
C ALA A 18 -8.63 -22.78 -4.60
N LEU A 19 -8.46 -21.64 -5.25
CA LEU A 19 -9.51 -20.65 -5.42
C LEU A 19 -10.75 -21.39 -5.91
N PRO A 20 -11.93 -21.21 -5.28
CA PRO A 20 -13.15 -21.78 -5.80
C PRO A 20 -13.38 -21.16 -7.18
N THR A 21 -13.31 -22.00 -8.22
CA THR A 21 -13.85 -21.70 -9.53
C THR A 21 -15.37 -21.75 -9.39
N GLU A 22 -15.98 -20.67 -8.91
CA GLU A 22 -17.39 -20.47 -9.12
C GLU A 22 -17.60 -20.07 -10.58
N THR A 23 -18.09 -21.02 -11.32
CA THR A 23 -18.79 -20.82 -12.59
C THR A 23 -19.94 -19.87 -12.40
N ARG A 24 -19.70 -18.58 -12.65
CA ARG A 24 -20.77 -17.60 -12.76
C ARG A 24 -21.26 -17.62 -14.20
N SER A 25 -22.47 -18.08 -14.34
CA SER A 25 -23.23 -18.18 -15.57
C SER A 25 -23.21 -16.88 -16.35
N ASP A 26 -23.04 -17.04 -17.64
CA ASP A 26 -23.12 -16.07 -18.69
C ASP A 26 -24.36 -15.16 -18.58
N ALA A 27 -24.12 -13.90 -18.33
CA ALA A 27 -25.01 -12.84 -18.74
C ALA A 27 -24.21 -12.00 -19.75
N GLU A 28 -24.36 -12.36 -21.00
CA GLU A 28 -23.90 -11.62 -22.17
C GLU A 28 -24.38 -10.17 -22.08
N THR A 29 -23.43 -9.26 -21.90
CA THR A 29 -23.60 -7.89 -22.38
C THR A 29 -22.54 -7.69 -23.44
N SER A 30 -22.89 -8.09 -24.65
CA SER A 30 -22.11 -7.85 -25.86
C SER A 30 -22.07 -6.35 -26.13
N VAL A 31 -21.01 -5.70 -25.71
CA VAL A 31 -20.61 -4.42 -26.31
C VAL A 31 -19.97 -4.76 -27.65
N ARG A 32 -20.75 -4.58 -28.72
CA ARG A 32 -20.29 -4.68 -30.10
C ARG A 32 -19.09 -3.77 -30.32
N ALA A 33 -17.91 -4.37 -30.42
CA ALA A 33 -16.80 -3.75 -31.10
C ALA A 33 -17.14 -3.70 -32.60
N ASN A 34 -17.66 -2.58 -33.06
CA ASN A 34 -17.79 -2.32 -34.49
C ASN A 34 -16.37 -2.11 -35.04
N SER A 35 -15.84 -3.12 -35.71
CA SER A 35 -14.74 -2.98 -36.65
C SER A 35 -15.27 -2.18 -37.84
N ILE A 36 -14.96 -0.90 -37.85
CA ILE A 36 -15.20 -0.06 -39.03
C ILE A 36 -14.03 -0.31 -39.99
N ASN A 37 -14.28 -1.09 -41.02
CA ASN A 37 -13.45 -1.13 -42.21
C ASN A 37 -13.44 0.26 -42.84
N ALA A 38 -12.28 0.89 -42.85
CA ALA A 38 -12.07 2.17 -43.50
C ALA A 38 -12.10 1.98 -45.01
N THR A 39 -13.17 2.43 -45.63
CA THR A 39 -13.13 2.90 -47.03
C THR A 39 -12.65 4.33 -47.03
N ASN A 40 -11.54 4.58 -47.74
CA ASN A 40 -10.99 5.91 -48.02
C ASN A 40 -12.03 6.79 -48.69
N GLU A 41 -12.64 7.67 -47.96
CA GLU A 41 -13.23 8.91 -48.52
C GLU A 41 -12.72 10.07 -47.69
N HIS A 42 -12.21 11.10 -48.35
CA HIS A 42 -11.74 12.36 -47.78
C HIS A 42 -12.80 12.97 -46.85
N THR A 43 -12.62 12.74 -45.56
CA THR A 43 -13.21 13.59 -44.56
C THR A 43 -12.05 14.33 -43.89
N ASP A 44 -12.11 15.65 -43.94
CA ASP A 44 -11.29 16.53 -43.11
C ASP A 44 -11.51 16.11 -41.63
N ASP A 45 -10.72 15.16 -41.15
CA ASP A 45 -10.65 14.82 -39.72
C ASP A 45 -10.09 16.05 -39.02
N MET A 46 -10.99 16.91 -38.56
CA MET A 46 -10.67 17.92 -37.58
C MET A 46 -10.21 17.17 -36.31
N HIS A 47 -8.91 16.90 -36.25
CA HIS A 47 -8.28 16.43 -34.99
C HIS A 47 -8.48 17.55 -33.96
N LEU A 48 -9.50 17.39 -33.13
CA LEU A 48 -9.68 18.25 -31.96
C LEU A 48 -8.39 18.23 -31.16
N THR A 49 -7.87 19.41 -30.85
CA THR A 49 -6.78 19.49 -29.87
C THR A 49 -7.25 18.92 -28.53
N GLU A 50 -6.33 18.42 -27.72
CA GLU A 50 -6.67 17.89 -26.39
C GLU A 50 -7.52 18.88 -25.57
N ALA A 51 -7.22 20.19 -25.67
CA ALA A 51 -8.00 21.23 -25.02
C ALA A 51 -9.43 21.32 -25.55
N GLN A 52 -9.62 21.27 -26.87
CA GLN A 52 -10.97 21.29 -27.49
C GLN A 52 -11.77 20.04 -27.15
N TYR A 53 -11.11 18.88 -27.06
CA TYR A 53 -11.74 17.64 -26.59
C TYR A 53 -12.28 17.79 -25.17
N PHE A 54 -11.46 18.28 -24.26
CA PHE A 54 -11.89 18.48 -22.87
C PHE A 54 -12.97 19.56 -22.76
N ASP A 55 -12.92 20.63 -23.58
CA ASP A 55 -13.94 21.66 -23.58
C ASP A 55 -15.31 21.14 -24.02
N ALA A 56 -15.34 20.11 -24.85
CA ALA A 56 -16.58 19.48 -25.31
C ALA A 56 -17.23 18.54 -24.27
N LEU A 57 -16.48 18.06 -23.29
CA LEU A 57 -16.99 17.16 -22.26
C LEU A 57 -17.91 17.88 -21.28
N SER A 58 -18.97 17.21 -20.84
CA SER A 58 -19.83 17.66 -19.75
C SER A 58 -19.11 17.54 -18.39
N VAL A 59 -19.63 18.20 -17.36
CA VAL A 59 -19.16 18.08 -15.98
C VAL A 59 -19.20 16.61 -15.51
N LEU A 60 -20.28 15.90 -15.80
CA LEU A 60 -20.45 14.50 -15.43
C LEU A 60 -19.39 13.57 -16.06
N GLU A 61 -19.12 13.75 -17.37
CA GLU A 61 -18.09 12.97 -18.05
C GLU A 61 -16.71 13.22 -17.48
N LEU A 62 -16.38 14.46 -17.14
CA LEU A 62 -15.12 14.80 -16.48
C LEU A 62 -15.04 14.16 -15.08
N GLU A 63 -16.12 14.17 -14.30
CA GLU A 63 -16.18 13.48 -12.98
C GLU A 63 -15.93 11.98 -13.12
N GLU A 64 -16.59 11.33 -14.09
CA GLU A 64 -16.37 9.90 -14.36
C GLU A 64 -14.91 9.60 -14.74
N MET A 65 -14.30 10.45 -15.57
CA MET A 65 -12.88 10.32 -15.92
C MET A 65 -11.97 10.48 -14.72
N VAL A 66 -12.22 11.46 -13.84
CA VAL A 66 -11.46 11.63 -12.59
C VAL A 66 -11.54 10.35 -11.75
N GLN A 67 -12.76 9.82 -11.54
CA GLN A 67 -12.95 8.62 -10.73
C GLN A 67 -12.31 7.38 -11.36
N LEU A 68 -12.38 7.21 -12.68
CA LEU A 68 -11.74 6.12 -13.41
C LEU A 68 -10.21 6.17 -13.24
N ARG A 69 -9.61 7.35 -13.48
CA ARG A 69 -8.15 7.54 -13.36
C ARG A 69 -7.67 7.35 -11.92
N LYS A 70 -8.43 7.86 -10.95
CA LYS A 70 -8.15 7.66 -9.53
C LYS A 70 -8.14 6.17 -9.15
N ARG A 71 -9.16 5.40 -9.56
CA ARG A 71 -9.25 3.96 -9.26
C ARG A 71 -8.11 3.15 -9.89
N SER A 72 -7.63 3.59 -11.06
CA SER A 72 -6.51 2.94 -11.76
C SER A 72 -5.13 3.43 -11.30
N GLY A 73 -5.05 4.30 -10.27
CA GLY A 73 -3.78 4.84 -9.77
C GLY A 73 -3.10 5.86 -10.69
N GLN A 74 -3.81 6.36 -11.72
CA GLN A 74 -3.33 7.36 -12.66
C GLN A 74 -3.62 8.78 -12.14
N TYR A 75 -2.99 9.13 -11.02
CA TYR A 75 -3.32 10.34 -10.26
C TYR A 75 -3.01 11.64 -11.00
N ASP A 76 -1.95 11.69 -11.83
CA ASP A 76 -1.62 12.87 -12.64
C ASP A 76 -2.70 13.16 -13.67
N ASP A 77 -3.23 12.12 -14.31
CA ASP A 77 -4.33 12.25 -15.26
C ASP A 77 -5.61 12.68 -14.57
N ALA A 78 -5.90 12.10 -13.38
CA ALA A 78 -7.04 12.51 -12.57
C ALA A 78 -6.95 13.99 -12.16
N LEU A 79 -5.77 14.47 -11.75
CA LEU A 79 -5.53 15.87 -11.40
C LEU A 79 -5.72 16.81 -12.59
N ARG A 80 -5.28 16.41 -13.80
CA ARG A 80 -5.52 17.19 -15.03
C ARG A 80 -7.01 17.40 -15.29
N HIS A 81 -7.80 16.33 -15.24
CA HIS A 81 -9.26 16.42 -15.45
C HIS A 81 -9.94 17.24 -14.35
N LEU A 82 -9.54 17.03 -13.10
CA LEU A 82 -10.09 17.75 -11.96
C LEU A 82 -9.78 19.25 -12.01
N THR A 83 -8.60 19.64 -12.49
CA THR A 83 -8.24 21.05 -12.70
C THR A 83 -9.20 21.73 -13.70
N ILE A 84 -9.66 21.01 -14.71
CA ILE A 84 -10.65 21.51 -15.68
C ILE A 84 -12.02 21.67 -14.99
N LEU A 85 -12.41 20.70 -14.17
CA LEU A 85 -13.64 20.75 -13.37
C LEU A 85 -13.66 21.97 -12.43
N ILE A 86 -12.60 22.18 -11.66
CA ILE A 86 -12.47 23.30 -10.73
C ILE A 86 -12.58 24.66 -11.45
N LYS A 87 -12.00 24.77 -12.66
CA LYS A 87 -12.13 25.99 -13.47
C LYS A 87 -13.55 26.25 -13.94
N ARG A 88 -14.36 25.21 -14.16
CA ARG A 88 -15.76 25.34 -14.60
C ARG A 88 -16.73 25.52 -13.46
N VAL A 89 -16.47 24.81 -12.36
CA VAL A 89 -17.33 24.79 -11.17
C VAL A 89 -16.43 24.89 -9.95
N ASP A 90 -16.39 26.08 -9.36
CA ASP A 90 -15.60 26.34 -8.14
C ASP A 90 -16.36 25.80 -6.91
N ASP A 91 -16.30 24.47 -6.74
CA ASP A 91 -16.95 23.75 -5.64
C ASP A 91 -15.89 23.21 -4.65
N LEU A 92 -16.18 23.35 -3.36
CA LEU A 92 -15.30 22.87 -2.29
C LEU A 92 -15.11 21.33 -2.32
N ASP A 93 -16.07 20.58 -2.85
CA ASP A 93 -15.95 19.13 -3.00
C ASP A 93 -14.87 18.76 -4.02
N TYR A 94 -14.70 19.53 -5.10
CA TYR A 94 -13.62 19.30 -6.07
C TYR A 94 -12.26 19.71 -5.51
N HIS A 95 -12.16 20.76 -4.73
CA HIS A 95 -10.95 21.13 -4.03
C HIS A 95 -10.55 20.06 -2.98
N TYR A 96 -11.53 19.45 -2.32
CA TYR A 96 -11.28 18.32 -1.43
C TYR A 96 -10.79 17.09 -2.18
N GLU A 97 -11.37 16.79 -3.34
CA GLU A 97 -10.93 15.69 -4.20
C GLU A 97 -9.52 15.93 -4.75
N GLU A 98 -9.16 17.19 -5.08
CA GLU A 98 -7.80 17.58 -5.46
C GLU A 98 -6.80 17.28 -4.34
N ALA A 99 -7.12 17.67 -3.10
CA ALA A 99 -6.29 17.37 -1.95
C ALA A 99 -6.11 15.86 -1.74
N LEU A 100 -7.18 15.08 -1.94
CA LEU A 100 -7.17 13.62 -1.85
C LEU A 100 -6.28 12.97 -2.92
N LEU A 101 -6.29 13.50 -4.15
CA LEU A 101 -5.45 13.02 -5.23
C LEU A 101 -3.96 13.29 -4.95
N TYR A 102 -3.62 14.46 -4.39
CA TYR A 102 -2.25 14.72 -3.94
C TYR A 102 -1.84 13.80 -2.78
N GLU A 103 -2.75 13.49 -1.85
CA GLU A 103 -2.51 12.51 -0.77
C GLU A 103 -2.20 11.12 -1.35
N LEU A 104 -2.99 10.65 -2.31
CA LEU A 104 -2.80 9.35 -2.98
C LEU A 104 -1.52 9.30 -3.84
N LYS A 105 -1.11 10.46 -4.41
CA LYS A 105 0.15 10.60 -5.13
C LYS A 105 1.37 10.69 -4.22
N GLU A 106 1.19 10.72 -2.91
CA GLU A 106 2.23 10.96 -1.89
C GLU A 106 2.86 12.37 -1.94
N ASP A 107 2.27 13.30 -2.68
CA ASP A 107 2.64 14.71 -2.61
C ASP A 107 1.96 15.35 -1.39
N TYR A 108 2.41 14.92 -0.23
CA TYR A 108 1.81 15.33 1.05
C TYR A 108 1.91 16.83 1.30
N ALA A 109 2.90 17.50 0.73
CA ALA A 109 3.04 18.96 0.86
C ALA A 109 1.90 19.69 0.14
N GLN A 110 1.59 19.29 -1.10
CA GLN A 110 0.46 19.83 -1.85
C GLN A 110 -0.86 19.45 -1.20
N ALA A 111 -1.02 18.20 -0.76
CA ALA A 111 -2.22 17.76 -0.06
C ALA A 111 -2.49 18.62 1.19
N ALA A 112 -1.48 18.83 2.02
CA ALA A 112 -1.59 19.66 3.23
C ALA A 112 -2.00 21.09 2.90
N GLN A 113 -1.36 21.71 1.90
CA GLN A 113 -1.69 23.06 1.45
C GLN A 113 -3.15 23.18 0.99
N ARG A 114 -3.64 22.18 0.22
CA ARG A 114 -5.04 22.17 -0.23
C ARG A 114 -6.02 22.00 0.92
N TYR A 115 -5.76 21.07 1.84
CA TYR A 115 -6.62 20.92 3.03
C TYR A 115 -6.64 22.18 3.89
N GLU A 116 -5.51 22.85 4.11
CA GLU A 116 -5.46 24.12 4.84
C GLU A 116 -6.29 25.21 4.14
N ALA A 117 -6.15 25.34 2.81
CA ALA A 117 -6.92 26.31 2.04
C ALA A 117 -8.42 26.09 2.20
N ILE A 118 -8.90 24.84 2.11
CA ILE A 118 -10.32 24.53 2.29
C ILE A 118 -10.76 24.86 3.74
N LEU A 119 -9.94 24.55 4.74
CA LEU A 119 -10.27 24.82 6.15
C LEU A 119 -10.43 26.30 6.50
N THR A 120 -9.90 27.21 5.64
CA THR A 120 -10.10 28.66 5.79
C THR A 120 -11.46 29.15 5.28
N ALA A 121 -12.18 28.34 4.47
CA ALA A 121 -13.48 28.73 3.94
C ALA A 121 -14.50 28.97 5.08
N PRO A 122 -15.25 30.08 5.07
CA PRO A 122 -16.13 30.46 6.17
C PRO A 122 -17.37 29.57 6.27
N GLU A 123 -17.87 29.03 5.18
CA GLU A 123 -19.16 28.33 5.09
C GLU A 123 -19.07 26.80 5.19
N LEU A 124 -17.97 26.27 5.73
CA LEU A 124 -17.83 24.83 5.92
C LEU A 124 -18.82 24.28 6.95
N SER A 125 -19.61 23.30 6.55
CA SER A 125 -20.41 22.56 7.50
C SER A 125 -19.52 21.88 8.57
N PRO A 126 -19.98 21.76 9.83
CA PRO A 126 -19.17 21.12 10.88
C PRO A 126 -18.73 19.70 10.55
N VAL A 127 -19.57 18.94 9.83
CA VAL A 127 -19.26 17.57 9.39
C VAL A 127 -18.16 17.59 8.33
N PHE A 128 -18.28 18.43 7.30
CA PHE A 128 -17.29 18.53 6.24
C PHE A 128 -15.94 19.04 6.77
N ARG A 129 -15.95 20.09 7.60
CA ARG A 129 -14.76 20.58 8.30
C ARG A 129 -14.05 19.45 9.05
N ARG A 130 -14.80 18.61 9.75
CA ARG A 130 -14.25 17.47 10.51
C ARG A 130 -13.61 16.42 9.59
N ASN A 131 -14.24 16.12 8.45
CA ASN A 131 -13.71 15.20 7.46
C ASN A 131 -12.38 15.70 6.90
N ILE A 132 -12.30 16.99 6.55
CA ILE A 132 -11.08 17.62 6.08
C ILE A 132 -10.00 17.60 7.17
N GLN A 133 -10.33 17.98 8.41
CA GLN A 133 -9.39 17.91 9.53
C GLN A 133 -8.86 16.48 9.73
N PHE A 134 -9.71 15.48 9.58
CA PHE A 134 -9.29 14.09 9.71
C PHE A 134 -8.26 13.70 8.63
N ARG A 135 -8.52 14.02 7.36
CA ARG A 135 -7.59 13.78 6.25
C ARG A 135 -6.30 14.58 6.41
N TYR A 136 -6.40 15.84 6.75
CA TYR A 136 -5.25 16.68 7.06
C TYR A 136 -4.36 16.08 8.16
N GLY A 137 -4.97 15.53 9.21
CA GLY A 137 -4.24 14.81 10.24
C GLY A 137 -3.51 13.55 9.73
N ILE A 138 -4.08 12.86 8.74
CA ILE A 138 -3.42 11.73 8.08
C ILE A 138 -2.18 12.20 7.31
N VAL A 139 -2.34 13.23 6.48
CA VAL A 139 -1.26 13.83 5.70
C VAL A 139 -0.12 14.33 6.60
N LEU A 140 -0.45 15.03 7.69
CA LEU A 140 0.56 15.44 8.66
C LEU A 140 1.33 14.26 9.24
N SER A 141 0.66 13.15 9.51
CA SER A 141 1.33 11.93 10.00
C SER A 141 2.27 11.33 8.94
N ASP A 142 1.88 11.35 7.66
CA ASP A 142 2.69 10.84 6.55
C ASP A 142 3.89 11.76 6.24
N MET A 143 3.78 13.06 6.56
CA MET A 143 4.89 14.02 6.53
C MET A 143 5.86 13.90 7.75
N GLY A 144 5.59 12.99 8.69
CA GLY A 144 6.37 12.87 9.93
C GLY A 144 6.05 13.96 10.98
N LEU A 145 5.03 14.79 10.76
CA LEU A 145 4.57 15.84 11.68
C LEU A 145 3.59 15.27 12.73
N ASP A 146 4.01 14.22 13.39
CA ASP A 146 3.17 13.38 14.25
C ASP A 146 2.55 14.09 15.43
N ARG A 147 3.22 15.10 16.00
CA ARG A 147 2.67 15.88 17.11
C ARG A 147 1.46 16.68 16.65
N ASP A 148 1.53 17.25 15.46
CA ASP A 148 0.48 18.06 14.86
C ASP A 148 -0.66 17.16 14.39
N ALA A 149 -0.37 16.04 13.74
CA ALA A 149 -1.35 15.01 13.40
C ALA A 149 -2.16 14.57 14.63
N LEU A 150 -1.48 14.21 15.72
CA LEU A 150 -2.14 13.80 16.96
C LEU A 150 -2.94 14.94 17.62
N ALA A 151 -2.53 16.20 17.45
CA ALA A 151 -3.30 17.36 17.92
C ALA A 151 -4.59 17.54 17.11
N VAL A 152 -4.51 17.43 15.78
CA VAL A 152 -5.67 17.45 14.88
C VAL A 152 -6.63 16.30 15.21
N PHE A 153 -6.15 15.07 15.34
CA PHE A 153 -6.99 13.91 15.71
C PHE A 153 -7.64 14.08 17.10
N ARG A 154 -6.99 14.78 18.03
CA ARG A 154 -7.58 15.11 19.33
C ARG A 154 -8.75 16.08 19.16
N THR A 155 -8.62 17.06 18.28
CA THR A 155 -9.70 18.00 17.97
C THR A 155 -10.89 17.27 17.35
N VAL A 156 -10.65 16.45 16.34
CA VAL A 156 -11.69 15.60 15.71
C VAL A 156 -12.39 14.73 16.77
N SER A 157 -11.62 14.10 17.69
CA SER A 157 -12.17 13.21 18.72
C SER A 157 -13.08 13.85 19.75
N ARG A 158 -13.09 15.19 19.85
CA ARG A 158 -13.95 15.94 20.78
C ARG A 158 -15.36 16.18 20.23
N ALA A 159 -15.60 15.92 18.95
CA ALA A 159 -16.92 16.06 18.38
C ALA A 159 -17.89 15.06 19.04
N LYS A 160 -19.01 15.61 19.56
CA LYS A 160 -19.98 14.82 20.33
C LYS A 160 -20.82 13.89 19.46
N ASP A 161 -20.98 14.24 18.20
CA ASP A 161 -21.78 13.57 17.19
C ASP A 161 -21.06 12.48 16.39
N LEU A 162 -19.81 12.13 16.77
CA LEU A 162 -19.06 11.05 16.12
C LEU A 162 -19.79 9.73 16.24
N LYS A 163 -20.08 9.11 15.09
CA LYS A 163 -20.67 7.77 14.99
C LYS A 163 -19.65 6.70 15.42
N SER A 164 -20.12 5.51 15.72
CA SER A 164 -19.25 4.41 16.19
C SER A 164 -18.16 4.04 15.16
N HIS A 165 -18.51 3.99 13.87
CA HIS A 165 -17.55 3.70 12.80
C HIS A 165 -16.51 4.82 12.65
N GLU A 166 -16.91 6.12 12.74
CA GLU A 166 -15.97 7.25 12.68
C GLU A 166 -14.97 7.21 13.84
N LYS A 167 -15.41 6.78 15.03
CA LYS A 167 -14.51 6.57 16.17
C LYS A 167 -13.49 5.46 15.90
N LEU A 168 -13.89 4.37 15.25
CA LEU A 168 -12.96 3.30 14.88
C LEU A 168 -11.95 3.77 13.83
N ILE A 169 -12.41 4.47 12.78
CA ILE A 169 -11.56 5.10 11.76
C ILE A 169 -10.50 6.02 12.42
N LEU A 170 -10.95 6.88 13.33
CA LEU A 170 -10.05 7.78 14.07
C LEU A 170 -9.05 7.03 14.96
N GLU A 171 -9.47 5.93 15.58
CA GLU A 171 -8.57 5.11 16.41
C GLU A 171 -7.50 4.40 15.57
N TYR A 172 -7.82 3.95 14.34
CA TYR A 172 -6.84 3.45 13.39
C TYR A 172 -5.83 4.54 13.00
N ALA A 173 -6.31 5.71 12.55
CA ALA A 173 -5.43 6.83 12.17
C ALA A 173 -4.49 7.24 13.31
N ARG A 174 -5.01 7.33 14.55
CA ARG A 174 -4.19 7.60 15.74
C ARG A 174 -3.21 6.49 16.05
N GLY A 175 -3.56 5.24 15.77
CA GLY A 175 -2.66 4.09 15.91
C GLY A 175 -1.47 4.20 14.97
N VAL A 176 -1.72 4.50 13.70
CA VAL A 176 -0.71 4.72 12.66
C VAL A 176 0.18 5.91 13.03
N ALA A 177 -0.40 7.06 13.38
CA ALA A 177 0.35 8.24 13.81
C ALA A 177 1.24 7.96 15.04
N TYR A 178 0.82 7.11 15.99
CA TYR A 178 1.70 6.71 17.09
C TYR A 178 2.86 5.84 16.63
N ILE A 179 2.69 4.99 15.61
CA ILE A 179 3.79 4.19 15.04
C ILE A 179 4.84 5.12 14.45
N TYR A 180 4.42 6.03 13.56
CA TYR A 180 5.34 6.97 12.90
C TYR A 180 5.97 7.97 13.88
N ALA A 181 5.27 8.35 14.97
CA ALA A 181 5.83 9.13 16.08
C ALA A 181 6.88 8.37 16.92
N GLY A 182 7.30 7.17 16.53
CA GLY A 182 8.22 6.32 17.30
C GLY A 182 7.61 5.70 18.56
N LYS A 183 6.31 5.89 18.81
CA LYS A 183 5.57 5.29 19.92
C LYS A 183 4.96 3.94 19.52
N THR A 184 5.76 3.11 18.88
CA THR A 184 5.38 1.86 18.18
C THR A 184 4.50 0.95 19.04
N ARG A 185 4.90 0.64 20.28
CA ARG A 185 4.11 -0.22 21.18
C ARG A 185 2.70 0.33 21.45
N LYS A 186 2.57 1.67 21.55
CA LYS A 186 1.27 2.32 21.78
C LYS A 186 0.41 2.24 20.53
N GLY A 187 1.01 2.47 19.36
CA GLY A 187 0.34 2.36 18.06
C GLY A 187 -0.18 0.97 17.80
N ILE A 188 0.68 -0.05 17.89
CA ILE A 188 0.31 -1.47 17.72
C ILE A 188 -0.86 -1.86 18.65
N ARG A 189 -0.75 -1.53 19.95
CA ARG A 189 -1.81 -1.85 20.90
C ARG A 189 -3.14 -1.17 20.53
N LYS A 190 -3.09 0.05 20.01
CA LYS A 190 -4.28 0.77 19.58
C LYS A 190 -4.90 0.13 18.35
N ILE A 191 -4.12 -0.16 17.31
CA ILE A 191 -4.57 -0.83 16.09
C ILE A 191 -5.20 -2.18 16.43
N ASN A 192 -4.50 -3.05 17.17
CA ASN A 192 -5.00 -4.38 17.53
C ASN A 192 -6.29 -4.32 18.35
N LYS A 193 -6.40 -3.35 19.30
CA LYS A 193 -7.65 -3.15 20.04
C LYS A 193 -8.80 -2.70 19.15
N THR A 194 -8.52 -1.96 18.07
CA THR A 194 -9.53 -1.48 17.13
C THR A 194 -9.94 -2.62 16.20
N LEU A 195 -9.00 -3.43 15.71
CA LEU A 195 -9.27 -4.65 14.93
C LEU A 195 -10.23 -5.61 15.66
N LEU A 196 -10.07 -5.79 16.98
CA LEU A 196 -10.95 -6.63 17.78
C LEU A 196 -12.38 -6.09 17.95
N LYS A 197 -12.61 -4.80 17.66
CA LYS A 197 -13.91 -4.13 17.78
C LYS A 197 -14.59 -3.88 16.44
N GLN A 198 -13.94 -4.29 15.37
CA GLN A 198 -14.37 -3.97 14.02
C GLN A 198 -15.67 -4.67 13.69
N ASN A 199 -16.58 -3.89 13.08
CA ASN A 199 -17.76 -4.37 12.38
C ASN A 199 -17.56 -4.10 10.87
N SER A 200 -18.33 -4.74 10.01
CA SER A 200 -18.25 -4.65 8.54
C SER A 200 -18.27 -3.22 7.94
N ASP A 201 -18.67 -2.24 8.72
CA ASP A 201 -18.88 -0.86 8.26
C ASP A 201 -17.65 0.06 8.41
N THR A 202 -16.52 -0.47 8.88
CA THR A 202 -15.29 0.32 9.03
C THR A 202 -14.58 0.30 7.68
N GLY A 203 -14.48 1.41 6.96
CA GLY A 203 -13.93 1.47 5.60
C GLY A 203 -12.65 0.66 5.40
N SER A 204 -12.59 -0.13 4.33
CA SER A 204 -11.48 -1.03 4.00
C SER A 204 -10.12 -0.33 3.92
N TRP A 205 -10.08 0.87 3.36
CA TRP A 205 -8.87 1.64 3.16
C TRP A 205 -8.13 2.00 4.47
N ILE A 206 -8.86 2.36 5.53
CA ILE A 206 -8.21 2.75 6.81
C ILE A 206 -7.69 1.54 7.57
N GLU A 207 -8.37 0.40 7.43
CA GLU A 207 -7.86 -0.86 7.95
C GLU A 207 -6.62 -1.29 7.19
N ALA A 208 -6.64 -1.26 5.85
CA ALA A 208 -5.48 -1.58 5.03
C ALA A 208 -4.28 -0.69 5.38
N ARG A 209 -4.50 0.62 5.53
CA ARG A 209 -3.47 1.57 5.99
C ARG A 209 -2.91 1.19 7.36
N ALA A 210 -3.76 0.80 8.30
CA ALA A 210 -3.32 0.39 9.63
C ALA A 210 -2.52 -0.93 9.58
N ARG A 211 -2.92 -1.88 8.73
CA ARG A 211 -2.18 -3.14 8.52
C ARG A 211 -0.86 -2.91 7.81
N ALA A 212 -0.80 -2.01 6.82
CA ALA A 212 0.45 -1.60 6.18
C ALA A 212 1.44 -1.00 7.20
N ALA A 213 0.96 -0.19 8.15
CA ALA A 213 1.79 0.29 9.24
C ALA A 213 2.28 -0.83 10.19
N LEU A 214 1.50 -1.90 10.37
CA LEU A 214 1.98 -3.09 11.10
C LEU A 214 3.03 -3.86 10.29
N VAL A 215 2.86 -4.01 8.97
CA VAL A 215 3.88 -4.58 8.07
C VAL A 215 5.19 -3.81 8.20
N TYR A 216 5.14 -2.48 8.06
CA TYR A 216 6.30 -1.61 8.24
C TYR A 216 7.05 -1.89 9.55
N VAL A 217 6.33 -1.96 10.69
CA VAL A 217 6.94 -2.24 11.99
C VAL A 217 7.57 -3.64 12.05
N LEU A 218 6.91 -4.65 11.51
CA LEU A 218 7.40 -6.02 11.50
C LEU A 218 8.68 -6.14 10.66
N ILE A 219 8.72 -5.49 9.52
CA ILE A 219 9.92 -5.44 8.66
C ILE A 219 11.03 -4.67 9.38
N GLU A 220 10.78 -3.47 9.88
CA GLU A 220 11.77 -2.68 10.63
C GLU A 220 12.35 -3.45 11.84
N GLU A 221 11.51 -4.18 12.59
CA GLU A 221 11.98 -5.04 13.68
C GLU A 221 12.82 -6.23 13.17
N SER A 222 12.50 -6.75 11.99
CA SER A 222 13.26 -7.83 11.36
C SER A 222 14.67 -7.37 10.94
N GLU A 223 14.79 -6.18 10.35
CA GLU A 223 16.05 -5.59 9.89
C GLU A 223 17.03 -5.30 11.04
N ARG A 224 16.53 -4.98 12.23
CA ARG A 224 17.38 -4.81 13.42
C ARG A 224 18.06 -6.09 13.88
N LEU A 225 17.69 -7.24 13.35
CA LEU A 225 18.23 -8.55 13.70
C LEU A 225 19.33 -8.99 12.73
N THR A 226 20.45 -8.24 12.66
CA THR A 226 21.58 -8.51 11.77
C THR A 226 22.33 -9.82 12.12
N PHE A 227 23.02 -10.42 11.14
CA PHE A 227 23.73 -11.71 11.29
C PHE A 227 25.22 -11.57 11.67
N GLU A 228 25.67 -10.38 12.05
CA GLU A 228 27.07 -10.11 12.43
C GLU A 228 27.61 -10.95 13.60
N LYS A 229 26.74 -11.43 14.46
CA LYS A 229 27.13 -12.18 15.66
C LYS A 229 26.94 -13.69 15.46
N PRO A 230 27.99 -14.47 15.12
CA PRO A 230 27.85 -15.87 14.73
C PRO A 230 27.15 -16.77 15.76
N LYS A 231 27.35 -16.51 17.05
CA LYS A 231 26.72 -17.31 18.14
C LYS A 231 25.19 -17.18 18.19
N LYS A 232 24.62 -16.12 17.64
CA LYS A 232 23.17 -15.82 17.68
C LYS A 232 22.50 -15.89 16.32
N THR A 233 23.23 -16.16 15.26
CA THR A 233 22.73 -16.14 13.86
C THR A 233 21.50 -17.01 13.68
N ALA A 234 21.52 -18.26 14.16
CA ALA A 234 20.37 -19.16 14.01
C ALA A 234 19.11 -18.66 14.72
N GLN A 235 19.26 -18.16 15.96
CA GLN A 235 18.13 -17.60 16.72
C GLN A 235 17.58 -16.33 16.08
N ARG A 236 18.46 -15.47 15.56
CA ARG A 236 18.06 -14.24 14.86
C ARG A 236 17.38 -14.55 13.55
N PHE A 237 17.90 -15.50 12.79
CA PHE A 237 17.26 -15.96 11.55
C PHE A 237 15.84 -16.47 11.81
N GLN A 238 15.67 -17.33 12.82
CA GLN A 238 14.34 -17.82 13.20
C GLN A 238 13.41 -16.66 13.56
N LYS A 239 13.86 -15.72 14.40
CA LYS A 239 13.05 -14.57 14.81
C LYS A 239 12.71 -13.66 13.62
N ARG A 240 13.65 -13.44 12.71
CA ARG A 240 13.44 -12.69 11.48
C ARG A 240 12.38 -13.35 10.59
N SER A 241 12.47 -14.66 10.40
CA SER A 241 11.47 -15.44 9.65
C SER A 241 10.07 -15.35 10.26
N GLU A 242 9.95 -15.36 11.59
CA GLU A 242 8.68 -15.17 12.29
C GLU A 242 8.08 -13.77 12.02
N LEU A 243 8.91 -12.72 12.05
CA LEU A 243 8.48 -11.35 11.80
C LEU A 243 8.04 -11.14 10.35
N VAL A 244 8.82 -11.66 9.40
CA VAL A 244 8.49 -11.59 7.96
C VAL A 244 7.22 -12.38 7.67
N GLY A 245 7.07 -13.59 8.25
CA GLY A 245 5.84 -14.37 8.13
C GLY A 245 4.61 -13.65 8.68
N ALA A 246 4.75 -12.96 9.81
CA ALA A 246 3.66 -12.15 10.36
C ALA A 246 3.32 -10.95 9.45
N ALA A 247 4.31 -10.37 8.74
CA ALA A 247 4.07 -9.34 7.74
C ALA A 247 3.30 -9.89 6.53
N GLU A 248 3.66 -11.08 6.04
CA GLU A 248 2.93 -11.80 4.97
C GLU A 248 1.45 -12.00 5.34
N GLU A 249 1.16 -12.43 6.57
CA GLU A 249 -0.22 -12.60 7.04
C GLU A 249 -1.03 -11.30 6.97
N GLN A 250 -0.43 -10.15 7.32
CA GLN A 250 -1.11 -8.86 7.18
C GLN A 250 -1.40 -8.52 5.71
N ILE A 251 -0.46 -8.81 4.81
CA ILE A 251 -0.64 -8.57 3.36
C ILE A 251 -1.78 -9.42 2.80
N VAL A 252 -1.86 -10.70 3.17
CA VAL A 252 -2.97 -11.59 2.75
C VAL A 252 -4.33 -11.01 3.16
N VAL A 253 -4.43 -10.47 4.38
CA VAL A 253 -5.68 -9.82 4.81
C VAL A 253 -5.98 -8.57 3.99
N MET A 254 -4.96 -7.75 3.67
CA MET A 254 -5.14 -6.54 2.85
C MET A 254 -5.58 -6.85 1.42
N ILE A 255 -5.12 -7.96 0.83
CA ILE A 255 -5.60 -8.43 -0.48
C ILE A 255 -7.11 -8.65 -0.44
N ASN A 256 -7.63 -9.28 0.62
CA ASN A 256 -9.06 -9.52 0.79
C ASN A 256 -9.87 -8.23 1.03
N LEU A 257 -9.24 -7.16 1.50
CA LEU A 257 -9.87 -5.84 1.63
C LEU A 257 -10.02 -5.11 0.30
N GLY A 258 -9.30 -5.52 -0.75
CA GLY A 258 -9.38 -4.94 -2.09
C GLY A 258 -8.77 -3.54 -2.21
N GLU A 259 -7.74 -3.23 -1.43
CA GLU A 259 -7.07 -1.93 -1.40
C GLU A 259 -5.66 -2.05 -2.01
N PRO A 260 -5.52 -2.02 -3.35
CA PRO A 260 -4.30 -2.40 -4.06
C PRO A 260 -3.10 -1.54 -3.69
N GLU A 261 -3.28 -0.26 -3.44
CA GLU A 261 -2.20 0.65 -3.10
C GLU A 261 -1.41 0.18 -1.86
N TYR A 262 -2.12 -0.14 -0.76
CA TYR A 262 -1.49 -0.60 0.48
C TYR A 262 -0.88 -2.00 0.35
N VAL A 263 -1.50 -2.86 -0.45
CA VAL A 263 -0.97 -4.19 -0.76
C VAL A 263 0.36 -4.07 -1.49
N LEU A 264 0.40 -3.29 -2.58
CA LEU A 264 1.60 -3.15 -3.42
C LEU A 264 2.76 -2.51 -2.65
N ARG A 265 2.52 -1.42 -1.92
CA ARG A 265 3.54 -0.82 -1.04
C ARG A 265 4.09 -1.81 0.00
N SER A 266 3.21 -2.63 0.57
CA SER A 266 3.64 -3.65 1.53
C SER A 266 4.41 -4.78 0.90
N LEU A 267 4.12 -5.13 -0.37
CA LEU A 267 4.89 -6.11 -1.13
C LEU A 267 6.27 -5.59 -1.52
N VAL A 268 6.42 -4.29 -1.83
CA VAL A 268 7.74 -3.66 -2.02
C VAL A 268 8.58 -3.84 -0.76
N LEU A 269 8.08 -3.39 0.40
CA LEU A 269 8.79 -3.54 1.68
C LEU A 269 9.14 -4.99 2.01
N LEU A 270 8.23 -5.92 1.71
CA LEU A 270 8.45 -7.34 1.96
C LEU A 270 9.55 -7.91 1.07
N SER A 271 9.56 -7.60 -0.23
CA SER A 271 10.58 -8.06 -1.16
C SER A 271 11.96 -7.49 -0.81
N GLU A 272 12.06 -6.21 -0.47
CA GLU A 272 13.28 -5.58 0.02
C GLU A 272 13.83 -6.28 1.27
N ALA A 273 12.95 -6.63 2.22
CA ALA A 273 13.35 -7.37 3.41
C ALA A 273 13.92 -8.76 3.07
N TYR A 274 13.38 -9.45 2.06
CA TYR A 274 13.93 -10.72 1.58
C TYR A 274 15.30 -10.53 0.94
N PHE A 275 15.50 -9.53 0.09
CA PHE A 275 16.79 -9.24 -0.54
C PHE A 275 17.85 -8.88 0.51
N GLN A 276 17.49 -8.06 1.49
CA GLN A 276 18.40 -7.74 2.59
C GLN A 276 18.80 -8.97 3.38
N VAL A 277 17.86 -9.88 3.71
CA VAL A 277 18.20 -11.16 4.37
C VAL A 277 19.15 -11.98 3.53
N ALA A 278 18.89 -12.10 2.23
CA ALA A 278 19.76 -12.85 1.30
C ALA A 278 21.18 -12.28 1.27
N GLU A 279 21.31 -10.96 1.15
CA GLU A 279 22.61 -10.29 1.13
C GLU A 279 23.37 -10.46 2.45
N GLU A 280 22.71 -10.23 3.59
CA GLU A 280 23.33 -10.47 4.89
C GLU A 280 23.77 -11.92 5.07
N MET A 281 23.02 -12.88 4.52
CA MET A 281 23.40 -14.29 4.54
C MET A 281 24.63 -14.56 3.68
N ARG A 282 24.76 -13.92 2.50
CA ARG A 282 25.92 -14.13 1.61
C ARG A 282 27.22 -13.70 2.29
N VAL A 283 27.18 -12.63 3.10
CA VAL A 283 28.37 -12.07 3.77
C VAL A 283 28.58 -12.57 5.20
N ALA A 284 27.61 -13.26 5.81
CA ALA A 284 27.69 -13.67 7.21
C ALA A 284 28.84 -14.67 7.44
N PRO A 285 29.71 -14.44 8.44
CA PRO A 285 30.85 -15.31 8.69
C PRO A 285 30.42 -16.68 9.21
N PRO A 286 31.16 -17.76 8.84
CA PRO A 286 30.91 -19.08 9.37
C PRO A 286 31.16 -19.13 10.88
N PRO A 287 30.48 -20.02 11.62
CA PRO A 287 30.76 -20.22 13.03
C PRO A 287 32.24 -20.53 13.30
N PRO A 288 32.90 -19.88 14.28
CA PRO A 288 34.32 -20.05 14.54
C PRO A 288 34.69 -21.45 15.07
N THR A 289 33.69 -22.25 15.45
CA THR A 289 33.88 -23.64 15.91
C THR A 289 34.07 -24.64 14.81
N LEU A 290 33.88 -24.24 13.54
CA LEU A 290 34.02 -25.11 12.39
C LEU A 290 35.47 -25.16 11.90
N ASN A 291 35.96 -26.37 11.52
CA ASN A 291 37.22 -26.50 10.83
C ASN A 291 37.10 -25.98 9.37
N ARG A 292 38.24 -25.85 8.66
CA ARG A 292 38.30 -25.24 7.32
C ARG A 292 37.37 -25.92 6.31
N GLU A 293 37.31 -27.23 6.27
CA GLU A 293 36.44 -27.98 5.37
C GLU A 293 34.97 -27.77 5.71
N GLN A 294 34.61 -27.79 6.99
CA GLN A 294 33.28 -27.50 7.46
C GLN A 294 32.85 -26.06 7.17
N GLN A 295 33.77 -25.10 7.24
CA GLN A 295 33.51 -23.69 6.86
C GLN A 295 33.17 -23.56 5.38
N ILE A 296 33.93 -24.22 4.49
CA ILE A 296 33.64 -24.23 3.05
C ILE A 296 32.26 -24.83 2.76
N ARG A 297 31.93 -25.97 3.35
CA ARG A 297 30.61 -26.60 3.19
C ARG A 297 29.49 -25.73 3.73
N PHE A 298 29.74 -25.06 4.87
CA PHE A 298 28.78 -24.14 5.46
C PHE A 298 28.53 -22.95 4.52
N GLN A 299 29.57 -22.29 4.03
CA GLN A 299 29.45 -21.17 3.10
C GLN A 299 28.70 -21.54 1.84
N LYS A 300 29.01 -22.70 1.22
CA LYS A 300 28.26 -23.17 0.04
C LYS A 300 26.76 -23.28 0.31
N LYS A 301 26.38 -23.95 1.41
CA LYS A 301 24.98 -24.09 1.80
C LYS A 301 24.31 -22.75 2.16
N GLN A 302 25.09 -21.81 2.65
CA GLN A 302 24.61 -20.47 3.01
C GLN A 302 24.30 -19.68 1.75
N LEU A 303 25.14 -19.75 0.71
CA LEU A 303 24.88 -19.15 -0.60
C LEU A 303 23.61 -19.76 -1.25
N GLU A 304 23.51 -21.08 -1.30
CA GLU A 304 22.32 -21.75 -1.84
C GLU A 304 21.02 -21.31 -1.14
N ARG A 305 21.06 -21.06 0.18
CA ARG A 305 19.93 -20.54 0.94
C ARG A 305 19.67 -19.08 0.67
N ALA A 306 20.71 -18.28 0.53
CA ALA A 306 20.57 -16.86 0.20
C ALA A 306 19.90 -16.70 -1.17
N ASP A 307 20.30 -17.51 -2.16
CA ASP A 307 19.70 -17.50 -3.50
C ASP A 307 18.22 -17.89 -3.46
N PHE A 308 17.85 -18.90 -2.67
CA PHE A 308 16.44 -19.26 -2.47
C PHE A 308 15.61 -18.14 -1.83
N ILE A 309 16.19 -17.40 -0.86
CA ILE A 309 15.52 -16.28 -0.20
C ILE A 309 15.37 -15.10 -1.18
N ASP A 310 16.38 -14.84 -1.97
CA ASP A 310 16.37 -13.84 -3.02
C ASP A 310 15.28 -14.11 -4.08
N GLU A 311 15.22 -15.34 -4.58
CA GLU A 311 14.17 -15.78 -5.51
C GLU A 311 12.76 -15.62 -4.90
N ARG A 312 12.61 -15.84 -3.60
CA ARG A 312 11.34 -15.59 -2.90
C ARG A 312 10.96 -14.12 -2.91
N GLY A 313 11.93 -13.21 -2.71
CA GLY A 313 11.72 -11.77 -2.85
C GLY A 313 11.20 -11.41 -4.25
N ARG A 314 11.86 -11.88 -5.30
CA ARG A 314 11.42 -11.69 -6.70
C ARG A 314 10.03 -12.27 -6.97
N SER A 315 9.72 -13.43 -6.38
CA SER A 315 8.37 -14.00 -6.48
C SER A 315 7.29 -13.08 -5.91
N TYR A 316 7.58 -12.32 -4.83
CA TYR A 316 6.63 -11.33 -4.32
C TYR A 316 6.50 -10.13 -5.23
N CYS A 317 7.58 -9.69 -5.88
CA CYS A 317 7.52 -8.64 -6.90
C CYS A 317 6.63 -9.06 -8.06
N ALA A 318 6.84 -10.25 -8.62
CA ALA A 318 6.02 -10.78 -9.71
C ALA A 318 4.55 -10.97 -9.32
N LYS A 319 4.27 -11.46 -8.11
CA LYS A 319 2.90 -11.57 -7.58
C LYS A 319 2.24 -10.21 -7.43
N GLY A 320 2.99 -9.18 -7.01
CA GLY A 320 2.49 -7.82 -6.88
C GLY A 320 2.11 -7.23 -8.25
N VAL A 321 2.95 -7.43 -9.27
CA VAL A 321 2.62 -7.03 -10.66
C VAL A 321 1.34 -7.72 -11.12
N GLY A 322 1.25 -9.05 -10.97
CA GLY A 322 0.05 -9.80 -11.35
C GLY A 322 -1.22 -9.35 -10.60
N TYR A 323 -1.11 -9.07 -9.30
CA TYR A 323 -2.23 -8.53 -8.51
C TYR A 323 -2.63 -7.13 -9.00
N SER A 324 -1.66 -6.27 -9.30
CA SER A 324 -1.89 -4.94 -9.85
C SER A 324 -2.64 -5.00 -11.19
N ASP A 325 -2.23 -5.91 -12.08
CA ASP A 325 -2.89 -6.12 -13.38
C ASP A 325 -4.34 -6.60 -13.21
N GLN A 326 -4.56 -7.54 -12.29
CA GLN A 326 -5.90 -8.03 -11.96
C GLN A 326 -6.82 -6.92 -11.44
N MET A 327 -6.27 -6.00 -10.63
CA MET A 327 -7.01 -4.87 -10.06
C MET A 327 -7.09 -3.65 -11.01
N GLY A 328 -6.38 -3.67 -12.13
CA GLY A 328 -6.26 -2.54 -13.06
C GLY A 328 -5.54 -1.33 -12.46
N PHE A 329 -4.71 -1.52 -11.42
CA PHE A 329 -4.01 -0.46 -10.71
C PHE A 329 -2.65 -0.14 -11.34
N LYS A 330 -2.30 1.16 -11.49
CA LYS A 330 -1.08 1.64 -12.17
C LYS A 330 -0.26 2.63 -11.31
N GLY A 331 -0.34 2.52 -10.00
CA GLY A 331 0.39 3.42 -9.09
C GLY A 331 1.90 3.17 -9.03
N GLN A 332 2.63 4.06 -8.34
CA GLN A 332 4.09 4.05 -8.25
C GLN A 332 4.65 2.71 -7.74
N ALA A 333 4.05 2.12 -6.71
CA ALA A 333 4.48 0.85 -6.14
C ALA A 333 4.46 -0.31 -7.17
N ARG A 334 3.56 -0.25 -8.18
CA ARG A 334 3.57 -1.21 -9.28
C ARG A 334 4.84 -1.11 -10.11
N LEU A 335 5.30 0.11 -10.43
CA LEU A 335 6.53 0.32 -11.21
C LEU A 335 7.76 -0.20 -10.45
N GLU A 336 7.83 0.00 -9.16
CA GLU A 336 8.90 -0.52 -8.30
C GLU A 336 8.92 -2.06 -8.31
N LEU A 337 7.75 -2.69 -8.22
CA LEU A 337 7.63 -4.15 -8.30
C LEU A 337 7.96 -4.70 -9.70
N GLU A 338 7.66 -3.97 -10.77
CA GLU A 338 8.07 -4.36 -12.14
C GLU A 338 9.59 -4.34 -12.31
N VAL A 339 10.26 -3.30 -11.82
CA VAL A 339 11.72 -3.23 -11.83
C VAL A 339 12.29 -4.42 -11.07
N CYS A 340 11.84 -4.65 -9.86
CA CYS A 340 12.27 -5.75 -9.00
C CYS A 340 12.03 -7.14 -9.64
N ALA A 341 10.90 -7.35 -10.30
CA ALA A 341 10.59 -8.64 -10.95
C ALA A 341 11.46 -8.94 -12.18
N ASN A 342 12.02 -7.91 -12.82
CA ASN A 342 12.82 -8.02 -14.04
C ASN A 342 14.33 -7.91 -13.80
N GLU A 343 14.80 -7.65 -12.58
CA GLU A 343 16.22 -7.67 -12.23
C GLU A 343 16.72 -9.14 -12.22
N GLU A 344 17.67 -9.47 -13.13
CA GLU A 344 18.33 -10.76 -13.25
C GLU A 344 19.46 -10.98 -12.23
#